data_c4b2e7c879390cbec506ec20247b7d0e
#
_entry.id   c4b2e7c879390cbec506ec20247b7d0e
#
_cell.length_a   1.000
_cell.length_b   1.000
_cell.length_c   1.000
_cell.angle_alpha   90.00
_cell.angle_beta   90.00
_cell.angle_gamma   90.00
#
_symmetry.space_group_name_H-M   'P 1'
#
loop_
_entity.id
_entity.type
_entity.pdbx_description
1 polymer ?
#
loop_
_entity_poly.entity_id
_entity_poly.type
_entity_poly.pdbx_seq_one_letter_code
_entity_poly.pdbx_strand_id
1 'polypeptide(L)'
;MTSPSPELQQIASSKSAYRLAALLLGSGVLHFVMPKPYDSIVPAELPGSQRFYTYASGVAELAAGALLLPPRTRRLGALSALAVFVGVFPANINLIRLWKDKPLFMRIGAIARLPLQIPMIVVALKIYRNN
;
A
#
# COMPACT_ATOMS: atom_id res chain seq x y z
N MET A 1 4.42 -3.80 32.95
CA MET A 1 5.09 -3.61 31.66
C MET A 1 5.35 -2.14 31.45
N THR A 2 6.59 -1.79 31.21
CA THR A 2 6.96 -0.42 30.90
C THR A 2 6.93 -0.20 29.39
N SER A 3 6.41 0.95 28.98
CA SER A 3 6.47 1.35 27.56
C SER A 3 7.92 1.54 27.12
N PRO A 4 8.28 1.22 25.87
CA PRO A 4 9.61 1.50 25.36
C PRO A 4 9.97 2.98 25.50
N SER A 5 11.26 3.27 25.66
CA SER A 5 11.72 4.66 25.69
C SER A 5 11.39 5.37 24.36
N PRO A 6 11.25 6.70 24.38
CA PRO A 6 11.02 7.48 23.14
C PRO A 6 12.08 7.19 22.07
N GLU A 7 13.33 7.00 22.48
CA GLU A 7 14.43 6.68 21.57
C GLU A 7 14.23 5.34 20.87
N LEU A 8 13.86 4.30 21.64
CA LEU A 8 13.58 2.97 21.08
C LEU A 8 12.36 3.00 20.15
N GLN A 9 11.34 3.78 20.51
CA GLN A 9 10.17 3.97 19.64
C GLN A 9 10.56 4.62 18.33
N GLN A 10 11.44 5.62 18.36
CA GLN A 10 11.92 6.31 17.17
C GLN A 10 12.74 5.37 16.27
N ILE A 11 13.61 4.54 16.84
CA ILE A 11 14.38 3.55 16.09
C ILE A 11 13.45 2.53 15.43
N ALA A 12 12.48 2.00 16.17
CA ALA A 12 11.51 1.03 15.64
C ALA A 12 10.66 1.66 14.51
N SER A 13 10.22 2.91 14.68
CA SER A 13 9.47 3.63 13.67
C SER A 13 10.29 3.85 12.40
N SER A 14 11.58 4.17 12.51
CA SER A 14 12.48 4.34 11.37
C SER A 14 12.65 3.05 10.58
N LYS A 15 12.83 1.92 11.25
CA LYS A 15 12.93 0.60 10.60
C LYS A 15 11.63 0.26 9.86
N SER A 16 10.48 0.50 10.50
CA SER A 16 9.17 0.28 9.88
C SER A 16 8.98 1.17 8.67
N ALA A 17 9.42 2.43 8.74
CA ALA A 17 9.34 3.36 7.62
C ALA A 17 10.17 2.89 6.43
N TYR A 18 11.39 2.41 6.66
CA TYR A 18 12.24 1.90 5.58
C TYR A 18 11.66 0.64 4.94
N ARG A 19 11.10 -0.27 5.73
CA ARG A 19 10.45 -1.48 5.21
C ARG A 19 9.22 -1.13 4.38
N LEU A 20 8.39 -0.23 4.87
CA LEU A 20 7.20 0.22 4.15
C LEU A 20 7.58 0.98 2.88
N ALA A 21 8.61 1.82 2.94
CA ALA A 21 9.14 2.52 1.77
C ALA A 21 9.62 1.54 0.71
N ALA A 22 10.38 0.51 1.09
CA ALA A 22 10.85 -0.50 0.15
C ALA A 22 9.68 -1.22 -0.54
N LEU A 23 8.65 -1.58 0.22
CA LEU A 23 7.45 -2.21 -0.32
C LEU A 23 6.74 -1.31 -1.32
N LEU A 24 6.52 -0.04 -0.96
CA LEU A 24 5.81 0.92 -1.80
C LEU A 24 6.61 1.29 -3.04
N LEU A 25 7.92 1.50 -2.91
CA LEU A 25 8.78 1.80 -4.05
C LEU A 25 8.85 0.61 -5.02
N GLY A 26 9.00 -0.60 -4.50
CA GLY A 26 9.00 -1.81 -5.33
C GLY A 26 7.67 -2.01 -6.04
N SER A 27 6.56 -1.91 -5.32
CA SER A 27 5.22 -2.02 -5.90
C SER A 27 4.94 -0.92 -6.91
N GLY A 28 5.33 0.32 -6.59
CA GLY A 28 5.16 1.46 -7.49
C GLY A 28 5.90 1.26 -8.82
N VAL A 29 7.13 0.78 -8.77
CA VAL A 29 7.91 0.46 -9.99
C VAL A 29 7.20 -0.62 -10.80
N LEU A 30 6.66 -1.67 -10.15
CA LEU A 30 5.97 -2.74 -10.84
C LEU A 30 4.73 -2.24 -11.60
N HIS A 31 4.07 -1.20 -11.11
CA HIS A 31 2.93 -0.61 -11.81
C HIS A 31 3.31 -0.08 -13.22
N PHE A 32 4.57 0.33 -13.39
CA PHE A 32 5.05 0.84 -14.69
C PHE A 32 5.72 -0.26 -15.53
N VAL A 33 6.41 -1.20 -14.89
CA VAL A 33 7.12 -2.29 -15.58
C VAL A 33 6.14 -3.38 -16.03
N MET A 34 5.15 -3.69 -15.19
CA MET A 34 4.15 -4.73 -15.45
C MET A 34 2.74 -4.21 -15.17
N PRO A 35 2.24 -3.25 -15.97
CA PRO A 35 0.96 -2.61 -15.68
C PRO A 35 -0.26 -3.50 -15.92
N LYS A 36 -0.20 -4.47 -16.85
CA LYS A 36 -1.36 -5.26 -17.23
C LYS A 36 -2.05 -6.00 -16.08
N PRO A 37 -1.33 -6.70 -15.18
CA PRO A 37 -1.99 -7.34 -14.04
C PRO A 37 -2.73 -6.34 -13.15
N TYR A 38 -2.19 -5.15 -12.96
CA TYR A 38 -2.84 -4.10 -12.18
C TYR A 38 -4.05 -3.54 -12.89
N ASP A 39 -3.95 -3.29 -14.21
CA ASP A 39 -5.08 -2.82 -15.02
C ASP A 39 -6.28 -3.75 -14.88
N SER A 40 -6.03 -5.06 -14.87
CA SER A 40 -7.09 -6.07 -14.86
C SER A 40 -7.96 -6.05 -13.61
N ILE A 41 -7.43 -5.56 -12.47
CA ILE A 41 -8.17 -5.52 -11.21
C ILE A 41 -8.82 -4.17 -10.93
N VAL A 42 -8.54 -3.14 -11.74
CA VAL A 42 -9.24 -1.86 -11.63
C VAL A 42 -10.68 -2.05 -12.11
N PRO A 43 -11.70 -1.65 -11.31
CA PRO A 43 -13.08 -1.77 -11.75
C PRO A 43 -13.31 -1.02 -13.07
N ALA A 44 -13.86 -1.73 -14.07
CA ALA A 44 -14.13 -1.14 -15.38
C ALA A 44 -15.21 -0.06 -15.35
N GLU A 45 -16.03 -0.06 -14.28
CA GLU A 45 -17.10 0.91 -14.07
C GLU A 45 -16.59 2.30 -13.70
N LEU A 46 -15.31 2.42 -13.29
CA LEU A 46 -14.74 3.71 -12.93
C LEU A 46 -14.54 4.59 -14.18
N PRO A 47 -14.73 5.91 -14.05
CA PRO A 47 -14.49 6.82 -15.17
C PRO A 47 -13.03 6.84 -15.58
N GLY A 48 -12.77 6.92 -16.87
CA GLY A 48 -11.41 6.90 -17.42
C GLY A 48 -10.91 5.50 -17.74
N SER A 49 -9.64 5.39 -18.08
CA SER A 49 -9.04 4.11 -18.43
C SER A 49 -8.47 3.38 -17.19
N GLN A 50 -8.47 2.06 -17.23
CA GLN A 50 -7.84 1.26 -16.19
C GLN A 50 -6.35 1.58 -16.04
N ARG A 51 -5.67 1.81 -17.18
CA ARG A 51 -4.24 2.19 -17.20
C ARG A 51 -3.98 3.50 -16.46
N PHE A 52 -4.89 4.46 -16.54
CA PHE A 52 -4.79 5.70 -15.79
C PHE A 52 -4.69 5.44 -14.28
N TYR A 53 -5.58 4.58 -13.76
CA TYR A 53 -5.56 4.25 -12.32
C TYR A 53 -4.32 3.48 -11.92
N THR A 54 -3.83 2.59 -12.78
CA THR A 54 -2.59 1.84 -12.55
C THR A 54 -1.42 2.79 -12.41
N TYR A 55 -1.26 3.71 -13.35
CA TYR A 55 -0.15 4.67 -13.32
C TYR A 55 -0.30 5.70 -12.19
N ALA A 56 -1.51 6.18 -11.95
CA ALA A 56 -1.77 7.09 -10.84
C ALA A 56 -1.43 6.44 -9.49
N SER A 57 -1.82 5.18 -9.30
CA SER A 57 -1.47 4.41 -8.10
C SER A 57 0.03 4.21 -7.98
N GLY A 58 0.72 3.91 -9.08
CA GLY A 58 2.17 3.76 -9.11
C GLY A 58 2.89 5.05 -8.69
N VAL A 59 2.45 6.18 -9.22
CA VAL A 59 3.01 7.50 -8.83
C VAL A 59 2.76 7.77 -7.35
N ALA A 60 1.55 7.50 -6.87
CA ALA A 60 1.20 7.70 -5.46
C ALA A 60 2.05 6.82 -4.54
N GLU A 61 2.28 5.55 -4.92
CA GLU A 61 3.13 4.65 -4.15
C GLU A 61 4.59 5.08 -4.14
N LEU A 62 5.13 5.48 -5.29
CA LEU A 62 6.50 5.99 -5.38
C LEU A 62 6.67 7.26 -4.55
N ALA A 63 5.71 8.17 -4.61
CA ALA A 63 5.74 9.40 -3.83
C ALA A 63 5.68 9.10 -2.32
N ALA A 64 4.77 8.23 -1.90
CA ALA A 64 4.64 7.84 -0.50
C ALA A 64 5.91 7.16 0.01
N GLY A 65 6.47 6.23 -0.78
CA GLY A 65 7.71 5.55 -0.43
C GLY A 65 8.88 6.51 -0.30
N ALA A 66 9.03 7.43 -1.24
CA ALA A 66 10.09 8.43 -1.20
C ALA A 66 9.96 9.37 0.01
N LEU A 67 8.74 9.77 0.34
CA LEU A 67 8.47 10.66 1.49
C LEU A 67 8.72 9.98 2.84
N LEU A 68 8.63 8.64 2.90
CA LEU A 68 8.90 7.89 4.13
C LEU A 68 10.39 7.83 4.48
N LEU A 69 11.28 8.00 3.52
CA LEU A 69 12.71 7.83 3.74
C LEU A 69 13.31 8.95 4.62
N PRO A 70 13.16 10.26 4.29
CA PRO A 70 13.70 11.29 5.16
C PRO A 70 12.83 11.50 6.41
N PRO A 71 13.43 11.68 7.60
CA PRO A 71 12.65 11.98 8.80
C PRO A 71 11.73 13.20 8.67
N ARG A 72 12.15 14.21 7.92
CA ARG A 72 11.38 15.46 7.74
C ARG A 72 10.03 15.25 7.07
N THR A 73 9.95 14.34 6.10
CA THR A 73 8.75 14.10 5.30
C THR A 73 8.04 12.81 5.67
N ARG A 74 8.56 12.08 6.65
CA ARG A 74 8.08 10.74 7.00
C ARG A 74 6.62 10.74 7.44
N ARG A 75 6.20 11.75 8.18
CA ARG A 75 4.80 11.88 8.60
C ARG A 75 3.87 12.05 7.39
N LEU A 76 4.26 12.90 6.44
CA LEU A 76 3.52 13.07 5.19
C LEU A 76 3.53 11.79 4.36
N GLY A 77 4.66 11.09 4.33
CA GLY A 77 4.76 9.78 3.67
C GLY A 77 3.81 8.75 4.25
N ALA A 78 3.69 8.72 5.59
CA ALA A 78 2.74 7.82 6.26
C ALA A 78 1.29 8.14 5.91
N LEU A 79 0.91 9.42 5.86
CA LEU A 79 -0.43 9.84 5.42
C LEU A 79 -0.68 9.46 3.96
N SER A 80 0.32 9.64 3.10
CA SER A 80 0.22 9.27 1.69
C SER A 80 0.05 7.76 1.53
N ALA A 81 0.79 6.97 2.33
CA ALA A 81 0.65 5.51 2.34
C ALA A 81 -0.74 5.08 2.78
N LEU A 82 -1.30 5.73 3.82
CA LEU A 82 -2.67 5.47 4.27
C LEU A 82 -3.68 5.74 3.15
N ALA A 83 -3.52 6.85 2.44
CA ALA A 83 -4.40 7.19 1.32
C ALA A 83 -4.32 6.12 0.22
N VAL A 84 -3.11 5.64 -0.10
CA VAL A 84 -2.92 4.56 -1.07
C VAL A 84 -3.63 3.28 -0.62
N PHE A 85 -3.42 2.85 0.62
CA PHE A 85 -4.02 1.62 1.15
C PHE A 85 -5.54 1.67 1.14
N VAL A 86 -6.13 2.80 1.46
CA VAL A 86 -7.58 2.99 1.38
C VAL A 86 -8.03 3.02 -0.08
N GLY A 87 -7.28 3.72 -0.93
CA GLY A 87 -7.64 3.88 -2.35
C GLY A 87 -7.60 2.59 -3.17
N VAL A 88 -6.81 1.59 -2.75
CA VAL A 88 -6.74 0.31 -3.47
C VAL A 88 -7.80 -0.70 -3.02
N PHE A 89 -8.59 -0.41 -1.99
CA PHE A 89 -9.68 -1.29 -1.57
C PHE A 89 -10.63 -1.66 -2.71
N PRO A 90 -11.13 -0.71 -3.54
CA PRO A 90 -11.99 -1.07 -4.65
C PRO A 90 -11.37 -2.09 -5.60
N ALA A 91 -10.07 -1.97 -5.90
CA ALA A 91 -9.37 -2.92 -6.75
C ALA A 91 -9.27 -4.29 -6.10
N ASN A 92 -8.97 -4.36 -4.81
CA ASN A 92 -8.88 -5.63 -4.08
C ASN A 92 -10.23 -6.33 -3.97
N ILE A 93 -11.30 -5.57 -3.75
CA ILE A 93 -12.66 -6.11 -3.75
C ILE A 93 -13.02 -6.62 -5.15
N ASN A 94 -12.68 -5.86 -6.19
CA ASN A 94 -12.92 -6.25 -7.58
C ASN A 94 -12.18 -7.53 -7.95
N LEU A 95 -10.98 -7.73 -7.43
CA LEU A 95 -10.20 -8.96 -7.66
C LEU A 95 -10.96 -10.20 -7.16
N ILE A 96 -11.61 -10.12 -6.01
CA ILE A 96 -12.42 -11.21 -5.48
C ILE A 96 -13.55 -11.55 -6.46
N ARG A 97 -14.21 -10.53 -6.99
CA ARG A 97 -15.29 -10.69 -7.98
C ARG A 97 -14.76 -11.32 -9.29
N LEU A 98 -13.63 -10.83 -9.78
CA LEU A 98 -13.04 -11.31 -11.04
C LEU A 98 -12.55 -12.75 -10.95
N TRP A 99 -12.08 -13.17 -9.77
CA TRP A 99 -11.47 -14.48 -9.58
C TRP A 99 -12.44 -15.51 -9.00
N LYS A 100 -13.74 -15.22 -8.99
CA LYS A 100 -14.75 -16.13 -8.41
C LYS A 100 -14.75 -17.53 -9.04
N ASP A 101 -14.36 -17.65 -10.31
CA ASP A 101 -14.32 -18.92 -11.05
C ASP A 101 -12.91 -19.50 -11.17
N LYS A 102 -11.92 -18.92 -10.50
CA LYS A 102 -10.55 -19.39 -10.48
C LYS A 102 -10.38 -20.53 -9.46
N PRO A 103 -9.27 -21.31 -9.53
CA PRO A 103 -8.98 -22.33 -8.54
C PRO A 103 -9.03 -21.80 -7.12
N LEU A 104 -9.37 -22.66 -6.16
CA LEU A 104 -9.58 -22.28 -4.76
C LEU A 104 -8.38 -21.53 -4.16
N PHE A 105 -7.14 -21.97 -4.46
CA PHE A 105 -5.96 -21.30 -3.91
C PHE A 105 -5.84 -19.84 -4.36
N MET A 106 -6.26 -19.52 -5.59
CA MET A 106 -6.28 -18.15 -6.11
C MET A 106 -7.37 -17.31 -5.44
N ARG A 107 -8.55 -17.91 -5.24
CA ARG A 107 -9.67 -17.25 -4.56
C ARG A 107 -9.34 -16.92 -3.11
N ILE A 108 -8.68 -17.85 -2.41
CA ILE A 108 -8.22 -17.62 -1.04
C ILE A 108 -7.22 -16.47 -1.02
N GLY A 109 -6.27 -16.43 -1.96
CA GLY A 109 -5.31 -15.35 -2.07
C GLY A 109 -5.97 -13.98 -2.28
N ALA A 110 -6.99 -13.91 -3.14
CA ALA A 110 -7.72 -12.68 -3.39
C ALA A 110 -8.44 -12.18 -2.13
N ILE A 111 -9.10 -13.08 -1.40
CA ILE A 111 -9.81 -12.73 -0.15
C ILE A 111 -8.81 -12.34 0.95
N ALA A 112 -7.69 -13.05 1.06
CA ALA A 112 -6.67 -12.78 2.07
C ALA A 112 -6.00 -11.42 1.92
N ARG A 113 -6.01 -10.83 0.72
CA ARG A 113 -5.43 -9.49 0.50
C ARG A 113 -6.13 -8.41 1.31
N LEU A 114 -7.42 -8.54 1.59
CA LEU A 114 -8.15 -7.54 2.37
C LEU A 114 -7.67 -7.49 3.83
N PRO A 115 -7.61 -8.62 4.57
CA PRO A 115 -7.07 -8.59 5.93
C PRO A 115 -5.60 -8.14 6.00
N LEU A 116 -4.79 -8.45 4.98
CA LEU A 116 -3.39 -8.05 4.94
C LEU A 116 -3.20 -6.53 4.88
N GLN A 117 -4.20 -5.78 4.43
CA GLN A 117 -4.15 -4.33 4.45
C GLN A 117 -4.22 -3.75 5.86
N ILE A 118 -4.82 -4.47 6.80
CA ILE A 118 -4.95 -4.02 8.18
C ILE A 118 -3.59 -3.81 8.85
N PRO A 119 -2.64 -4.79 8.81
CA PRO A 119 -1.30 -4.56 9.35
C PRO A 119 -0.57 -3.40 8.68
N MET A 120 -0.73 -3.25 7.37
CA MET A 120 -0.09 -2.16 6.63
C MET A 120 -0.62 -0.79 7.07
N ILE A 121 -1.93 -0.67 7.25
CA ILE A 121 -2.57 0.53 7.76
C ILE A 121 -2.09 0.82 9.20
N VAL A 122 -2.02 -0.20 10.04
CA VAL A 122 -1.54 -0.06 11.43
C VAL A 122 -0.09 0.45 11.45
N VAL A 123 0.78 -0.12 10.62
CA VAL A 123 2.18 0.32 10.53
C VAL A 123 2.26 1.79 10.10
N ALA A 124 1.51 2.18 9.07
CA ALA A 124 1.48 3.56 8.60
C ALA A 124 0.98 4.52 9.69
N LEU A 125 -0.05 4.14 10.45
CA LEU A 125 -0.55 4.94 11.57
C LEU A 125 0.50 5.09 12.67
N LYS A 126 1.22 4.02 13.00
CA LYS A 126 2.31 4.07 14.00
C LYS A 126 3.43 5.00 13.55
N ILE A 127 3.84 4.93 12.30
CA ILE A 127 4.85 5.82 11.73
C ILE A 127 4.36 7.28 11.84
N TYR A 128 3.13 7.53 11.48
CA TYR A 128 2.54 8.86 11.57
C TYR A 128 2.56 9.41 13.01
N ARG A 129 2.18 8.57 13.98
CA ARG A 129 2.14 8.99 15.40
C ARG A 129 3.52 9.25 15.98
N ASN A 130 4.53 8.49 15.55
CA ASN A 130 5.88 8.54 16.11
C ASN A 130 6.79 9.54 15.39
N ASN A 131 6.28 10.25 14.43
CA ASN A 131 6.98 11.28 13.67
C ASN A 131 6.13 12.56 13.57
#